data_3fdf4bec0e377d77cf8f4a6c32c2ee48
#
_entry.id   3fdf4bec0e377d77cf8f4a6c32c2ee48
#
_cell.length_a   1.000
_cell.length_b   1.000
_cell.length_c   1.000
_cell.angle_alpha   90.00
_cell.angle_beta   90.00
_cell.angle_gamma   90.00
#
_symmetry.space_group_name_H-M   'P 1'
#
loop_
_entity.id
_entity.type
_entity.pdbx_description
1 polymer ?
#
loop_
_entity_poly.entity_id
_entity_poly.type
_entity_poly.pdbx_seq_one_letter_code
_entity_poly.pdbx_strand_id
1 'polypeptide(L)'
;MFDLSRRQMLLTGGAATVAATAPSRVFAQAAGAVPAASGAAWDLRDIFPSDAAWEAERQSLLAAITKLKAQKGTLGRSPAAMRAALEAQSDANKRASRLYAYASLKADEDRRIAVNQERKQQGQDVFTALGEATAWTNPEIVAMGSKKVNAFINADPTLRKRFAFGLRDALRLAKHTLSPSEEAMLASAGSALSGPQDIREQLASSDIPRPTVKLSDGREIRLDDQGYQQGRTAPNRADRKLVFDRYWASYKAFENSLGAGLAAQAKGALFAAKARHYDSALQAALDGSNLPEAVYRSLIAETNRGLPVLHRYFALRARMLGVSDMGYWDIYPPLVKSNRAFGLAEMRQLTSEAVKPLGDDYVKLFLDSSAKRWVDPFPRQGKASGAYMNPGAFDVHPYLLLNLTDKYGGLTEYAHEWGHAMHSLLANKAQPYELASYPTFTAEVASTAHEVFLANMMIDRAQSKDEKLFYLGSLMENYRGTFFRQSMFAEFQLAINDLATKGEGLSGEKMSAIYLDLLKRYHGPNVKIENDYGSEWSAVPHFYFGFYVWQYATSITAANFFAQKVMHGTTADRDRYLSVLRAGGSDYGYNLLKMGGLDMATAEPYRLIVDSFSKVLDQAEALV
;
A
#
# COMPACT_ATOMS: atom_id res chain seq x y z
N MET A 1 17.66 13.63 -7.68
CA MET A 1 17.58 12.33 -7.02
C MET A 1 16.73 11.48 -7.92
N PHE A 2 17.30 10.59 -8.67
CA PHE A 2 16.55 9.39 -8.97
C PHE A 2 15.97 8.99 -7.62
N ASP A 3 14.65 9.01 -7.44
CA ASP A 3 14.00 9.07 -6.13
C ASP A 3 14.41 7.89 -5.24
N LEU A 4 15.63 7.95 -4.70
CA LEU A 4 16.16 6.99 -3.73
C LEU A 4 15.33 7.03 -2.45
N SER A 5 14.77 8.19 -2.09
CA SER A 5 13.94 8.34 -0.89
C SER A 5 12.60 7.62 -1.02
N ARG A 6 11.98 7.61 -2.22
CA ARG A 6 10.74 6.85 -2.48
C ARG A 6 10.99 5.36 -2.68
N ARG A 7 12.11 4.99 -3.35
CA ARG A 7 12.55 3.59 -3.42
C ARG A 7 12.95 3.06 -2.05
N GLN A 8 13.55 3.87 -1.19
CA GLN A 8 13.84 3.51 0.20
C GLN A 8 12.56 3.41 1.04
N MET A 9 11.55 4.27 0.87
CA MET A 9 10.25 4.10 1.54
C MET A 9 9.54 2.80 1.11
N LEU A 10 9.61 2.40 -0.15
CA LEU A 10 9.07 1.12 -0.61
C LEU A 10 9.88 -0.07 -0.07
N LEU A 11 11.19 0.07 0.12
CA LEU A 11 12.05 -1.00 0.64
C LEU A 11 12.16 -1.02 2.17
N THR A 12 11.95 0.12 2.87
CA THR A 12 12.14 0.21 4.33
C THR A 12 10.89 0.61 5.11
N GLY A 13 9.97 1.37 4.52
CA GLY A 13 8.74 1.85 5.16
C GLY A 13 7.49 1.18 4.64
N GLY A 14 7.45 0.80 3.37
CA GLY A 14 6.27 0.19 2.74
C GLY A 14 5.95 -1.21 3.25
N ALA A 15 6.96 -2.04 3.46
CA ALA A 15 6.74 -3.41 3.89
C ALA A 15 6.27 -3.54 5.35
N ALA A 16 6.74 -2.65 6.24
CA ALA A 16 6.33 -2.70 7.65
C ALA A 16 5.00 -1.98 7.92
N THR A 17 4.64 -0.99 7.09
CA THR A 17 3.41 -0.19 7.27
C THR A 17 2.22 -0.71 6.47
N VAL A 18 2.42 -1.38 5.34
CA VAL A 18 1.32 -1.99 4.57
C VAL A 18 0.72 -3.18 5.34
N ALA A 19 1.54 -3.93 6.08
CA ALA A 19 1.04 -5.02 6.93
C ALA A 19 0.18 -4.53 8.12
N ALA A 20 0.36 -3.29 8.57
CA ALA A 20 -0.38 -2.75 9.71
C ALA A 20 -1.72 -2.10 9.33
N THR A 21 -2.01 -1.89 8.04
CA THR A 21 -3.11 -1.00 7.63
C THR A 21 -3.87 -1.39 6.37
N ALA A 22 -3.63 -2.56 5.83
CA ALA A 22 -4.68 -3.17 5.03
C ALA A 22 -5.98 -3.08 5.85
N PRO A 23 -7.13 -2.78 5.26
CA PRO A 23 -8.39 -2.76 5.99
C PRO A 23 -8.42 -4.05 6.78
N SER A 24 -8.46 -3.92 8.12
CA SER A 24 -8.28 -5.03 9.05
C SER A 24 -9.05 -6.20 8.51
N ARG A 25 -8.34 -7.14 7.90
CA ARG A 25 -8.97 -8.32 7.34
C ARG A 25 -9.65 -9.00 8.52
N VAL A 26 -10.96 -9.01 8.50
CA VAL A 26 -11.84 -9.43 9.61
C VAL A 26 -11.74 -10.95 9.81
N PHE A 27 -10.53 -11.50 9.91
CA PHE A 27 -10.32 -12.93 10.07
C PHE A 27 -9.14 -13.27 10.98
N ALA A 28 -8.97 -12.55 12.09
CA ALA A 28 -8.15 -13.06 13.19
C ALA A 28 -9.05 -13.86 14.16
N GLN A 29 -9.61 -14.97 13.69
CA GLN A 29 -9.99 -16.03 14.63
C GLN A 29 -8.72 -16.75 15.04
N ALA A 30 -8.60 -17.09 16.32
CA ALA A 30 -7.51 -17.93 16.84
C ALA A 30 -7.39 -19.20 15.96
N ALA A 31 -6.51 -19.15 14.98
CA ALA A 31 -6.26 -20.28 14.10
C ALA A 31 -5.39 -21.27 14.84
N GLY A 32 -5.78 -22.51 14.87
CA GLY A 32 -4.86 -23.59 15.16
C GLY A 32 -3.66 -23.46 14.22
N ALA A 33 -2.46 -23.33 14.77
CA ALA A 33 -1.24 -23.24 13.98
C ALA A 33 -1.15 -24.48 13.09
N VAL A 34 -1.11 -24.27 11.77
CA VAL A 34 -0.76 -25.36 10.84
C VAL A 34 0.69 -25.75 11.18
N PRO A 35 0.98 -27.04 11.46
CA PRO A 35 2.35 -27.45 11.77
C PRO A 35 3.27 -27.03 10.63
N ALA A 36 4.31 -26.29 10.93
CA ALA A 36 5.33 -25.92 9.97
C ALA A 36 5.99 -27.20 9.45
N ALA A 37 5.69 -27.59 8.21
CA ALA A 37 6.44 -28.64 7.53
C ALA A 37 7.89 -28.16 7.42
N SER A 38 8.83 -28.89 8.02
CA SER A 38 10.26 -28.61 7.90
C SER A 38 10.62 -28.60 6.41
N GLY A 39 10.99 -27.42 5.87
CA GLY A 39 11.34 -27.24 4.45
C GLY A 39 10.47 -26.28 3.65
N ALA A 40 9.44 -25.65 4.24
CA ALA A 40 8.54 -24.74 3.53
C ALA A 40 9.07 -23.29 3.39
N ALA A 41 10.16 -22.91 4.05
CA ALA A 41 10.71 -21.57 3.95
C ALA A 41 11.43 -21.31 2.61
N TRP A 42 11.50 -20.05 2.20
CA TRP A 42 12.24 -19.63 1.03
C TRP A 42 13.74 -20.00 1.06
N ASP A 43 14.40 -19.95 -0.11
CA ASP A 43 15.83 -20.19 -0.24
C ASP A 43 16.55 -18.92 -0.70
N LEU A 44 17.27 -18.28 0.21
CA LEU A 44 17.98 -17.02 -0.07
C LEU A 44 19.32 -17.21 -0.80
N ARG A 45 19.75 -18.45 -1.04
CA ARG A 45 21.02 -18.74 -1.74
C ARG A 45 21.00 -18.30 -3.20
N ASP A 46 19.82 -18.12 -3.78
CA ASP A 46 19.66 -17.54 -5.12
C ASP A 46 20.07 -16.05 -5.14
N ILE A 47 20.00 -15.34 -4.01
CA ILE A 47 20.50 -13.96 -3.87
C ILE A 47 22.00 -13.97 -3.56
N PHE A 48 22.39 -14.61 -2.45
CA PHE A 48 23.79 -14.83 -2.08
C PHE A 48 23.97 -16.24 -1.53
N PRO A 49 25.00 -16.98 -1.97
CA PRO A 49 25.21 -18.37 -1.54
C PRO A 49 25.58 -18.49 -0.07
N SER A 50 26.09 -17.42 0.55
CA SER A 50 26.45 -17.38 1.97
C SER A 50 26.55 -15.95 2.50
N ASP A 51 26.57 -15.81 3.84
CA ASP A 51 26.81 -14.54 4.53
C ASP A 51 28.18 -13.96 4.20
N ALA A 52 29.20 -14.81 4.00
CA ALA A 52 30.54 -14.38 3.59
C ALA A 52 30.54 -13.78 2.17
N ALA A 53 29.78 -14.36 1.24
CA ALA A 53 29.62 -13.80 -0.11
C ALA A 53 28.89 -12.45 -0.08
N TRP A 54 27.88 -12.30 0.77
CA TRP A 54 27.19 -11.04 1.00
C TRP A 54 28.15 -9.95 1.53
N GLU A 55 28.98 -10.27 2.52
CA GLU A 55 29.93 -9.33 3.09
C GLU A 55 31.01 -8.92 2.08
N ALA A 56 31.54 -9.86 1.31
CA ALA A 56 32.50 -9.57 0.25
C ALA A 56 31.91 -8.59 -0.80
N GLU A 57 30.65 -8.80 -1.18
CA GLU A 57 29.96 -7.89 -2.12
C GLU A 57 29.72 -6.51 -1.48
N ARG A 58 29.37 -6.45 -0.20
CA ARG A 58 29.16 -5.19 0.52
C ARG A 58 30.45 -4.34 0.51
N GLN A 59 31.59 -4.94 0.82
CA GLN A 59 32.89 -4.24 0.81
C GLN A 59 33.26 -3.77 -0.61
N SER A 60 33.07 -4.63 -1.60
CA SER A 60 33.29 -4.30 -3.02
C SER A 60 32.43 -3.11 -3.46
N LEU A 61 31.15 -3.11 -3.07
CA LEU A 61 30.22 -2.04 -3.43
C LEU A 61 30.55 -0.71 -2.74
N LEU A 62 30.92 -0.71 -1.47
CA LEU A 62 31.36 0.50 -0.76
C LEU A 62 32.59 1.15 -1.43
N ALA A 63 33.54 0.32 -1.88
CA ALA A 63 34.69 0.81 -2.66
C ALA A 63 34.27 1.39 -4.03
N ALA A 64 33.28 0.81 -4.69
CA ALA A 64 32.73 1.33 -5.95
C ALA A 64 31.98 2.65 -5.72
N ILE A 65 31.16 2.75 -4.68
CA ILE A 65 30.40 3.98 -4.29
C ILE A 65 31.35 5.15 -4.07
N THR A 66 32.51 4.93 -3.41
CA THR A 66 33.50 5.97 -3.19
C THR A 66 33.98 6.61 -4.50
N LYS A 67 34.09 5.82 -5.57
CA LYS A 67 34.50 6.31 -6.90
C LYS A 67 33.43 7.16 -7.59
N LEU A 68 32.13 7.01 -7.24
CA LEU A 68 31.05 7.80 -7.85
C LEU A 68 31.19 9.29 -7.54
N LYS A 69 31.76 9.66 -6.38
CA LYS A 69 32.00 11.07 -6.01
C LYS A 69 32.91 11.79 -7.03
N ALA A 70 33.84 11.08 -7.65
CA ALA A 70 34.74 11.65 -8.66
C ALA A 70 34.05 11.99 -9.99
N GLN A 71 32.83 11.53 -10.21
CA GLN A 71 32.05 11.82 -11.41
C GLN A 71 31.30 13.16 -11.34
N LYS A 72 31.29 13.83 -10.21
CA LYS A 72 30.71 15.18 -10.05
C LYS A 72 31.33 16.15 -11.06
N GLY A 73 30.50 16.96 -11.74
CA GLY A 73 30.94 17.92 -12.76
C GLY A 73 31.23 17.30 -14.14
N THR A 74 30.85 16.04 -14.35
CA THR A 74 31.14 15.35 -15.62
C THR A 74 29.93 15.14 -16.53
N LEU A 75 28.69 15.20 -16.02
CA LEU A 75 27.47 14.90 -16.81
C LEU A 75 27.35 15.79 -18.05
N GLY A 76 27.70 17.06 -17.91
CA GLY A 76 27.60 18.03 -18.99
C GLY A 76 28.70 17.96 -20.05
N ARG A 77 29.70 17.08 -19.93
CA ARG A 77 30.85 17.02 -20.89
C ARG A 77 30.47 16.44 -22.24
N SER A 78 29.71 15.35 -22.25
CA SER A 78 29.23 14.69 -23.47
C SER A 78 28.10 13.68 -23.15
N PRO A 79 27.31 13.23 -24.16
CA PRO A 79 26.35 12.14 -23.98
C PRO A 79 26.99 10.87 -23.40
N ALA A 80 28.18 10.51 -23.87
CA ALA A 80 28.91 9.33 -23.39
C ALA A 80 29.35 9.48 -21.91
N ALA A 81 29.78 10.68 -21.48
CA ALA A 81 30.12 10.92 -20.09
C ALA A 81 28.91 10.85 -19.17
N MET A 82 27.78 11.43 -19.59
CA MET A 82 26.51 11.33 -18.87
C MET A 82 26.07 9.86 -18.75
N ARG A 83 26.09 9.11 -19.85
CA ARG A 83 25.75 7.68 -19.86
C ARG A 83 26.62 6.90 -18.87
N ALA A 84 27.93 7.03 -18.94
CA ALA A 84 28.86 6.30 -18.08
C ALA A 84 28.61 6.58 -16.59
N ALA A 85 28.35 7.83 -16.24
CA ALA A 85 28.03 8.19 -14.85
C ALA A 85 26.71 7.59 -14.38
N LEU A 86 25.66 7.66 -15.18
CA LEU A 86 24.34 7.11 -14.86
C LEU A 86 24.34 5.58 -14.80
N GLU A 87 25.08 4.91 -15.70
CA GLU A 87 25.25 3.45 -15.68
C GLU A 87 25.99 2.99 -14.42
N ALA A 88 27.04 3.68 -14.01
CA ALA A 88 27.76 3.36 -12.77
C ALA A 88 26.87 3.52 -11.52
N GLN A 89 26.07 4.58 -11.47
CA GLN A 89 25.09 4.80 -10.38
C GLN A 89 23.99 3.75 -10.38
N SER A 90 23.47 3.38 -11.56
CA SER A 90 22.46 2.35 -11.71
C SER A 90 22.97 0.98 -11.28
N ASP A 91 24.18 0.60 -11.66
CA ASP A 91 24.81 -0.65 -11.22
C ASP A 91 24.98 -0.68 -9.70
N ALA A 92 25.52 0.38 -9.11
CA ALA A 92 25.67 0.48 -7.67
C ALA A 92 24.32 0.37 -6.93
N ASN A 93 23.27 1.01 -7.46
CA ASN A 93 21.93 0.94 -6.87
C ASN A 93 21.31 -0.47 -6.98
N LYS A 94 21.49 -1.15 -8.11
CA LYS A 94 21.02 -2.53 -8.30
C LYS A 94 21.71 -3.50 -7.34
N ARG A 95 23.03 -3.37 -7.17
CA ARG A 95 23.82 -4.15 -6.20
C ARG A 95 23.40 -3.86 -4.76
N ALA A 96 23.20 -2.59 -4.40
CA ALA A 96 22.69 -2.20 -3.08
C ALA A 96 21.31 -2.79 -2.79
N SER A 97 20.40 -2.76 -3.77
CA SER A 97 19.07 -3.37 -3.65
C SER A 97 19.14 -4.87 -3.40
N ARG A 98 20.03 -5.57 -4.11
CA ARG A 98 20.25 -7.02 -3.92
C ARG A 98 20.84 -7.34 -2.54
N LEU A 99 21.81 -6.54 -2.07
CA LEU A 99 22.39 -6.66 -0.72
C LEU A 99 21.32 -6.48 0.37
N TYR A 100 20.52 -5.43 0.23
CA TYR A 100 19.48 -5.12 1.20
C TYR A 100 18.35 -6.17 1.19
N ALA A 101 17.96 -6.67 0.02
CA ALA A 101 16.97 -7.73 -0.09
C ALA A 101 17.38 -8.98 0.72
N TYR A 102 18.61 -9.48 0.54
CA TYR A 102 19.12 -10.60 1.31
C TYR A 102 19.09 -10.33 2.81
N ALA A 103 19.64 -9.18 3.23
CA ALA A 103 19.76 -8.83 4.63
C ALA A 103 18.40 -8.64 5.32
N SER A 104 17.44 -7.98 4.65
CA SER A 104 16.10 -7.76 5.19
C SER A 104 15.29 -9.05 5.27
N LEU A 105 15.31 -9.88 4.22
CA LEU A 105 14.61 -11.17 4.21
C LEU A 105 15.15 -12.09 5.30
N LYS A 106 16.48 -12.15 5.47
CA LYS A 106 17.10 -12.96 6.51
C LYS A 106 16.80 -12.46 7.93
N ALA A 107 16.74 -11.14 8.12
CA ALA A 107 16.35 -10.54 9.39
C ALA A 107 14.86 -10.80 9.73
N ASP A 108 14.00 -10.86 8.72
CA ASP A 108 12.57 -11.07 8.89
C ASP A 108 12.19 -12.56 9.07
N GLU A 109 13.09 -13.51 8.78
CA GLU A 109 12.94 -14.93 9.14
C GLU A 109 12.84 -15.14 10.66
N ASP A 110 13.68 -14.43 11.42
CA ASP A 110 13.64 -14.40 12.88
C ASP A 110 14.29 -13.12 13.42
N ARG A 111 13.46 -12.19 13.86
CA ARG A 111 13.86 -10.87 14.38
C ARG A 111 14.66 -10.91 15.69
N ARG A 112 14.73 -12.08 16.34
CA ARG A 112 15.50 -12.28 17.59
C ARG A 112 16.99 -12.53 17.33
N ILE A 113 17.37 -12.77 16.07
CA ILE A 113 18.77 -13.06 15.69
C ILE A 113 19.50 -11.73 15.45
N ALA A 114 20.23 -11.25 16.46
CA ALA A 114 20.90 -9.95 16.45
C ALA A 114 21.80 -9.74 15.22
N VAL A 115 22.64 -10.72 14.85
CA VAL A 115 23.54 -10.61 13.70
C VAL A 115 22.80 -10.38 12.37
N ASN A 116 21.55 -10.84 12.23
CA ASN A 116 20.74 -10.58 11.04
C ASN A 116 20.17 -9.16 11.05
N GLN A 117 19.81 -8.63 12.24
CA GLN A 117 19.40 -7.23 12.39
C GLN A 117 20.56 -6.27 12.08
N GLU A 118 21.75 -6.57 12.58
CA GLU A 118 22.98 -5.81 12.28
C GLU A 118 23.28 -5.81 10.77
N ARG A 119 23.17 -6.96 10.11
CA ARG A 119 23.33 -7.08 8.66
C ARG A 119 22.31 -6.24 7.89
N LYS A 120 21.05 -6.22 8.33
CA LYS A 120 20.01 -5.36 7.75
C LYS A 120 20.36 -3.89 7.89
N GLN A 121 20.87 -3.46 9.05
CA GLN A 121 21.35 -2.11 9.27
C GLN A 121 22.53 -1.78 8.34
N GLN A 122 23.54 -2.66 8.24
CA GLN A 122 24.67 -2.49 7.33
C GLN A 122 24.24 -2.38 5.86
N GLY A 123 23.19 -3.11 5.45
CA GLY A 123 22.58 -2.97 4.13
C GLY A 123 21.94 -1.59 3.93
N GLN A 124 21.30 -1.04 4.97
CA GLN A 124 20.75 0.32 4.96
C GLN A 124 21.84 1.38 4.86
N ASP A 125 22.96 1.20 5.54
CA ASP A 125 24.10 2.11 5.53
C ASP A 125 24.72 2.21 4.11
N VAL A 126 24.67 1.13 3.32
CA VAL A 126 25.09 1.15 1.91
C VAL A 126 24.23 2.13 1.09
N PHE A 127 22.91 2.16 1.29
CA PHE A 127 22.04 3.13 0.62
C PHE A 127 22.33 4.57 1.05
N THR A 128 22.62 4.79 2.33
CA THR A 128 23.01 6.11 2.84
C THR A 128 24.29 6.58 2.15
N ALA A 129 25.32 5.74 2.11
CA ALA A 129 26.59 6.04 1.44
C ALA A 129 26.41 6.31 -0.06
N LEU A 130 25.52 5.53 -0.73
CA LEU A 130 25.20 5.72 -2.15
C LEU A 130 24.47 7.04 -2.39
N GLY A 131 23.49 7.37 -1.54
CA GLY A 131 22.75 8.64 -1.60
C GLY A 131 23.68 9.84 -1.47
N GLU A 132 24.59 9.83 -0.50
CA GLU A 132 25.59 10.88 -0.33
C GLU A 132 26.55 10.99 -1.54
N ALA A 133 27.00 9.86 -2.07
CA ALA A 133 27.93 9.83 -3.21
C ALA A 133 27.31 10.34 -4.51
N THR A 134 25.98 10.29 -4.64
CA THR A 134 25.23 10.64 -5.87
C THR A 134 24.35 11.89 -5.72
N ALA A 135 24.32 12.55 -4.56
CA ALA A 135 23.47 13.73 -4.27
C ALA A 135 23.67 14.90 -5.26
N TRP A 136 24.83 14.98 -5.89
CA TRP A 136 25.18 15.99 -6.89
C TRP A 136 24.48 15.80 -8.24
N THR A 137 23.93 14.62 -8.53
CA THR A 137 23.46 14.24 -9.89
C THR A 137 22.28 15.10 -10.34
N ASN A 138 21.20 15.23 -9.55
CA ASN A 138 20.04 16.03 -9.94
C ASN A 138 20.34 17.54 -10.06
N PRO A 139 21.04 18.17 -9.10
CA PRO A 139 21.46 19.55 -9.27
C PRO A 139 22.24 19.79 -10.56
N GLU A 140 23.14 18.85 -10.96
CA GLU A 140 23.89 18.98 -12.22
C GLU A 140 22.99 18.81 -13.44
N ILE A 141 22.04 17.88 -13.43
CA ILE A 141 21.05 17.71 -14.51
C ILE A 141 20.21 18.98 -14.67
N VAL A 142 19.70 19.54 -13.57
CA VAL A 142 18.91 20.78 -13.58
C VAL A 142 19.74 21.95 -14.11
N ALA A 143 20.98 22.10 -13.66
CA ALA A 143 21.89 23.17 -14.12
C ALA A 143 22.21 23.07 -15.63
N MET A 144 22.21 21.86 -16.21
CA MET A 144 22.42 21.70 -17.66
C MET A 144 21.24 22.20 -18.49
N GLY A 145 20.04 22.22 -17.94
CA GLY A 145 18.80 22.66 -18.56
C GLY A 145 18.24 21.68 -19.60
N SER A 146 16.95 21.83 -19.88
CA SER A 146 16.18 20.89 -20.71
C SER A 146 16.72 20.74 -22.16
N LYS A 147 17.20 21.83 -22.75
CA LYS A 147 17.72 21.81 -24.14
C LYS A 147 18.93 20.89 -24.27
N LYS A 148 19.90 21.00 -23.37
CA LYS A 148 21.15 20.21 -23.42
C LYS A 148 20.90 18.75 -23.05
N VAL A 149 20.10 18.52 -22.00
CA VAL A 149 19.75 17.15 -21.56
C VAL A 149 18.99 16.39 -22.66
N ASN A 150 17.97 17.02 -23.29
CA ASN A 150 17.25 16.37 -24.40
C ASN A 150 18.13 16.14 -25.64
N ALA A 151 19.07 17.04 -25.94
CA ALA A 151 20.06 16.81 -27.01
C ALA A 151 20.91 15.56 -26.71
N PHE A 152 21.36 15.37 -25.46
CA PHE A 152 22.12 14.20 -25.06
C PHE A 152 21.29 12.90 -25.11
N ILE A 153 20.03 12.93 -24.64
CA ILE A 153 19.09 11.81 -24.75
C ILE A 153 18.89 11.41 -26.21
N ASN A 154 18.76 12.37 -27.11
CA ASN A 154 18.55 12.11 -28.54
C ASN A 154 19.82 11.53 -29.22
N ALA A 155 20.99 11.95 -28.79
CA ALA A 155 22.27 11.52 -29.34
C ALA A 155 22.74 10.13 -28.88
N ASP A 156 22.24 9.64 -27.73
CA ASP A 156 22.67 8.36 -27.15
C ASP A 156 21.47 7.40 -26.95
N PRO A 157 21.43 6.24 -27.66
CA PRO A 157 20.34 5.27 -27.57
C PRO A 157 20.15 4.68 -26.17
N THR A 158 21.23 4.52 -25.39
CA THR A 158 21.16 4.00 -24.02
C THR A 158 20.55 5.02 -23.07
N LEU A 159 20.95 6.30 -23.16
CA LEU A 159 20.30 7.37 -22.41
C LEU A 159 18.80 7.42 -22.73
N ARG A 160 18.43 7.31 -24.01
CA ARG A 160 17.03 7.31 -24.45
C ARG A 160 16.25 6.14 -23.88
N LYS A 161 16.80 4.92 -23.93
CA LYS A 161 16.11 3.70 -23.52
C LYS A 161 16.01 3.54 -22.00
N ARG A 162 17.07 3.87 -21.25
CA ARG A 162 17.18 3.55 -19.82
C ARG A 162 16.94 4.75 -18.91
N PHE A 163 17.36 5.94 -19.29
CA PHE A 163 17.46 7.08 -18.38
C PHE A 163 16.57 8.26 -18.75
N ALA A 164 15.99 8.30 -19.96
CA ALA A 164 15.23 9.45 -20.44
C ALA A 164 14.07 9.84 -19.52
N PHE A 165 13.33 8.86 -18.97
CA PHE A 165 12.23 9.12 -18.04
C PHE A 165 12.73 9.86 -16.80
N GLY A 166 13.71 9.31 -16.08
CA GLY A 166 14.26 9.93 -14.86
C GLY A 166 14.92 11.29 -15.10
N LEU A 167 15.61 11.47 -16.24
CA LEU A 167 16.21 12.75 -16.60
C LEU A 167 15.16 13.84 -16.86
N ARG A 168 14.07 13.50 -17.55
CA ARG A 168 12.96 14.41 -17.81
C ARG A 168 12.16 14.73 -16.54
N ASP A 169 11.97 13.76 -15.65
CA ASP A 169 11.31 13.98 -14.37
C ASP A 169 12.13 14.89 -13.45
N ALA A 170 13.45 14.74 -13.39
CA ALA A 170 14.33 15.66 -12.68
C ALA A 170 14.18 17.11 -13.19
N LEU A 171 14.10 17.29 -14.51
CA LEU A 171 13.87 18.60 -15.13
C LEU A 171 12.46 19.15 -14.87
N ARG A 172 11.43 18.30 -14.83
CA ARG A 172 10.06 18.68 -14.50
C ARG A 172 9.95 19.24 -13.09
N LEU A 173 10.63 18.60 -12.14
CA LEU A 173 10.65 19.00 -10.73
C LEU A 173 11.57 20.19 -10.44
N ALA A 174 12.35 20.67 -11.42
CA ALA A 174 13.33 21.76 -11.24
C ALA A 174 12.73 23.03 -10.63
N LYS A 175 11.50 23.41 -11.01
CA LYS A 175 10.80 24.58 -10.48
C LYS A 175 10.43 24.48 -8.99
N HIS A 176 10.47 23.27 -8.43
CA HIS A 176 10.18 22.97 -7.04
C HIS A 176 11.42 22.51 -6.27
N THR A 177 12.60 22.56 -6.92
CA THR A 177 13.89 22.26 -6.31
C THR A 177 14.50 23.55 -5.80
N LEU A 178 14.85 23.58 -4.52
CA LEU A 178 15.45 24.73 -3.86
C LEU A 178 16.96 24.81 -4.14
N SER A 179 17.60 25.92 -3.71
CA SER A 179 19.06 25.99 -3.70
C SER A 179 19.67 24.92 -2.77
N PRO A 180 20.92 24.51 -2.96
CA PRO A 180 21.55 23.50 -2.12
C PRO A 180 21.53 23.84 -0.61
N SER A 181 21.63 25.09 -0.24
CA SER A 181 21.56 25.56 1.14
C SER A 181 20.15 25.47 1.73
N GLU A 182 19.13 25.81 0.94
CA GLU A 182 17.74 25.70 1.37
C GLU A 182 17.28 24.23 1.46
N GLU A 183 17.70 23.39 0.51
CA GLU A 183 17.45 21.93 0.59
C GLU A 183 18.11 21.31 1.83
N ALA A 184 19.33 21.72 2.16
CA ALA A 184 20.00 21.26 3.37
C ALA A 184 19.29 21.73 4.64
N MET A 185 18.81 22.96 4.67
CA MET A 185 18.01 23.52 5.77
C MET A 185 16.69 22.76 5.95
N LEU A 186 15.97 22.53 4.85
CA LEU A 186 14.69 21.82 4.88
C LEU A 186 14.88 20.34 5.26
N ALA A 187 15.97 19.71 4.82
CA ALA A 187 16.34 18.36 5.24
C ALA A 187 16.64 18.30 6.74
N SER A 188 17.33 19.30 7.29
CA SER A 188 17.62 19.41 8.73
C SER A 188 16.35 19.58 9.57
N ALA A 189 15.33 20.26 9.03
CA ALA A 189 14.03 20.40 9.68
C ALA A 189 13.21 19.11 9.68
N GLY A 190 13.62 18.09 8.90
CA GLY A 190 12.86 16.84 8.69
C GLY A 190 12.49 16.14 9.99
N SER A 191 13.42 16.01 10.94
CA SER A 191 13.17 15.39 12.26
C SER A 191 12.17 16.18 13.10
N ALA A 192 12.18 17.51 13.03
CA ALA A 192 11.20 18.34 13.72
C ALA A 192 9.82 18.23 13.07
N LEU A 193 9.76 18.12 11.75
CA LEU A 193 8.52 17.96 10.99
C LEU A 193 7.89 16.58 11.15
N SER A 194 8.66 15.52 11.46
CA SER A 194 8.14 14.19 11.78
C SER A 194 7.69 14.05 13.24
N GLY A 195 8.10 14.96 14.13
CA GLY A 195 7.78 14.91 15.55
C GLY A 195 6.31 14.67 15.89
N PRO A 196 5.33 15.29 15.21
CA PRO A 196 3.90 15.01 15.43
C PRO A 196 3.52 13.56 15.21
N GLN A 197 4.09 12.88 14.21
CA GLN A 197 3.89 11.45 13.99
C GLN A 197 4.45 10.62 15.14
N ASP A 198 5.69 10.90 15.56
CA ASP A 198 6.37 10.17 16.64
C ASP A 198 5.60 10.31 17.96
N ILE A 199 5.11 11.53 18.27
CA ILE A 199 4.27 11.78 19.46
C ILE A 199 2.98 10.98 19.38
N ARG A 200 2.30 10.96 18.23
CA ARG A 200 1.08 10.17 18.02
C ARG A 200 1.35 8.68 18.25
N GLU A 201 2.46 8.17 17.76
CA GLU A 201 2.84 6.76 17.92
C GLU A 201 3.08 6.42 19.40
N GLN A 202 3.77 7.29 20.14
CA GLN A 202 3.96 7.12 21.60
C GLN A 202 2.64 7.16 22.35
N LEU A 203 1.78 8.15 22.10
CA LEU A 203 0.46 8.21 22.70
C LEU A 203 -0.36 6.96 22.44
N ALA A 204 -0.42 6.51 21.18
CA ALA A 204 -1.23 5.37 20.79
C ALA A 204 -0.67 4.02 21.27
N SER A 205 0.65 3.87 21.41
CA SER A 205 1.26 2.60 21.83
C SER A 205 1.44 2.48 23.33
N SER A 206 1.59 3.60 24.06
CA SER A 206 2.03 3.60 25.46
C SER A 206 1.09 4.34 26.41
N ASP A 207 0.64 5.55 26.06
CA ASP A 207 0.01 6.46 27.05
C ASP A 207 -1.51 6.35 27.07
N ILE A 208 -2.17 6.07 25.93
CA ILE A 208 -3.62 5.88 25.87
C ILE A 208 -3.99 4.62 26.65
N PRO A 209 -4.84 4.74 27.70
CA PRO A 209 -5.24 3.60 28.50
C PRO A 209 -5.93 2.52 27.66
N ARG A 210 -5.56 1.27 27.90
CA ARG A 210 -6.16 0.10 27.26
C ARG A 210 -6.98 -0.67 28.29
N PRO A 211 -8.26 -0.32 28.48
CA PRO A 211 -9.10 -0.94 29.51
C PRO A 211 -9.31 -2.43 29.20
N THR A 212 -9.45 -3.23 30.24
CA THR A 212 -9.92 -4.61 30.13
C THR A 212 -11.43 -4.61 30.34
N VAL A 213 -12.14 -5.32 29.45
CA VAL A 213 -13.58 -5.54 29.54
C VAL A 213 -13.87 -7.02 29.68
N LYS A 214 -14.90 -7.35 30.48
CA LYS A 214 -15.41 -8.71 30.60
C LYS A 214 -16.62 -8.86 29.69
N LEU A 215 -16.55 -9.82 28.78
CA LEU A 215 -17.63 -10.15 27.86
C LEU A 215 -18.69 -11.04 28.53
N SER A 216 -19.85 -11.15 27.90
CA SER A 216 -20.98 -11.95 28.40
C SER A 216 -20.66 -13.46 28.51
N ASP A 217 -19.68 -13.96 27.76
CA ASP A 217 -19.21 -15.33 27.82
C ASP A 217 -18.13 -15.57 28.91
N GLY A 218 -17.84 -14.55 29.72
CA GLY A 218 -16.90 -14.60 30.83
C GLY A 218 -15.45 -14.28 30.46
N ARG A 219 -15.11 -14.17 29.17
CA ARG A 219 -13.76 -13.82 28.73
C ARG A 219 -13.44 -12.36 29.07
N GLU A 220 -12.21 -12.13 29.49
CA GLU A 220 -11.66 -10.79 29.67
C GLU A 220 -10.78 -10.45 28.48
N ILE A 221 -11.01 -9.27 27.89
CA ILE A 221 -10.24 -8.78 26.74
C ILE A 221 -9.68 -7.41 27.09
N ARG A 222 -8.35 -7.27 26.99
CA ARG A 222 -7.70 -5.96 27.03
C ARG A 222 -7.92 -5.27 25.69
N LEU A 223 -8.41 -4.04 25.70
CA LEU A 223 -8.75 -3.28 24.48
C LEU A 223 -7.54 -2.53 23.91
N ASP A 224 -6.45 -3.25 23.62
CA ASP A 224 -5.48 -2.82 22.64
C ASP A 224 -6.03 -3.05 21.21
N ASP A 225 -5.23 -2.78 20.16
CA ASP A 225 -5.71 -2.86 18.78
C ASP A 225 -6.16 -4.28 18.41
N GLN A 226 -5.51 -5.32 18.94
CA GLN A 226 -5.90 -6.72 18.73
C GLN A 226 -7.17 -7.08 19.48
N GLY A 227 -7.25 -6.71 20.76
CA GLY A 227 -8.43 -6.95 21.58
C GLY A 227 -9.65 -6.21 21.06
N TYR A 228 -9.48 -4.97 20.57
CA TYR A 228 -10.57 -4.24 19.90
C TYR A 228 -11.02 -4.97 18.63
N GLN A 229 -10.10 -5.41 17.77
CA GLN A 229 -10.46 -6.15 16.55
C GLN A 229 -11.19 -7.45 16.86
N GLN A 230 -10.76 -8.19 17.88
CA GLN A 230 -11.43 -9.40 18.33
C GLN A 230 -12.80 -9.11 18.93
N GLY A 231 -12.87 -8.15 19.83
CA GLY A 231 -14.08 -7.84 20.59
C GLY A 231 -15.20 -7.22 19.76
N ARG A 232 -14.86 -6.37 18.76
CA ARG A 232 -15.85 -5.77 17.85
C ARG A 232 -16.55 -6.77 16.93
N THR A 233 -16.07 -8.01 16.85
CA THR A 233 -16.69 -9.11 16.10
C THR A 233 -17.41 -10.12 17.01
N ALA A 234 -17.51 -9.85 18.31
CA ALA A 234 -18.15 -10.74 19.28
C ALA A 234 -19.59 -11.10 18.83
N PRO A 235 -20.03 -12.35 19.02
CA PRO A 235 -21.39 -12.76 18.67
C PRO A 235 -22.47 -11.95 19.39
N ASN A 236 -22.26 -11.65 20.67
CA ASN A 236 -23.20 -10.87 21.48
C ASN A 236 -23.12 -9.38 21.10
N ARG A 237 -24.25 -8.77 20.78
CA ARG A 237 -24.37 -7.37 20.37
C ARG A 237 -23.99 -6.38 21.48
N ALA A 238 -24.37 -6.67 22.72
CA ALA A 238 -24.04 -5.81 23.87
C ALA A 238 -22.53 -5.80 24.13
N ASP A 239 -21.86 -6.95 23.95
CA ASP A 239 -20.40 -7.04 24.05
C ASP A 239 -19.71 -6.19 22.98
N ARG A 240 -20.19 -6.22 21.72
CA ARG A 240 -19.65 -5.36 20.66
C ARG A 240 -19.77 -3.89 21.02
N LYS A 241 -20.95 -3.46 21.49
CA LYS A 241 -21.15 -2.08 21.90
C LYS A 241 -20.25 -1.69 23.09
N LEU A 242 -20.13 -2.54 24.10
CA LEU A 242 -19.23 -2.33 25.22
C LEU A 242 -17.78 -2.13 24.77
N VAL A 243 -17.30 -2.99 23.86
CA VAL A 243 -15.95 -2.90 23.29
C VAL A 243 -15.76 -1.58 22.54
N PHE A 244 -16.72 -1.20 21.69
CA PHE A 244 -16.70 0.06 20.95
C PHE A 244 -16.65 1.27 21.89
N ASP A 245 -17.60 1.36 22.82
CA ASP A 245 -17.71 2.50 23.73
C ASP A 245 -16.43 2.68 24.55
N ARG A 246 -15.88 1.60 25.09
CA ARG A 246 -14.68 1.65 25.93
C ARG A 246 -13.41 1.96 25.15
N TYR A 247 -13.28 1.41 23.95
CA TYR A 247 -12.12 1.68 23.09
C TYR A 247 -12.10 3.14 22.62
N TRP A 248 -13.20 3.64 22.09
CA TRP A 248 -13.27 5.01 21.58
C TRP A 248 -13.26 6.07 22.70
N ALA A 249 -13.80 5.78 23.87
CA ALA A 249 -13.66 6.65 25.04
C ALA A 249 -12.18 6.85 25.43
N SER A 250 -11.33 5.83 25.28
CA SER A 250 -9.90 5.96 25.56
C SER A 250 -9.21 6.94 24.60
N TYR A 251 -9.53 6.90 23.31
CA TYR A 251 -9.01 7.86 22.33
C TYR A 251 -9.62 9.26 22.51
N LYS A 252 -10.91 9.35 22.83
CA LYS A 252 -11.60 10.62 23.09
C LYS A 252 -10.97 11.40 24.23
N ALA A 253 -10.49 10.71 25.26
CA ALA A 253 -9.79 11.35 26.39
C ALA A 253 -8.50 12.08 25.97
N PHE A 254 -7.90 11.70 24.85
CA PHE A 254 -6.67 12.32 24.30
C PHE A 254 -6.94 13.18 23.05
N GLU A 255 -8.21 13.50 22.76
CA GLU A 255 -8.61 14.24 21.55
C GLU A 255 -7.85 15.56 21.37
N ASN A 256 -7.62 16.31 22.45
CA ASN A 256 -6.92 17.59 22.37
C ASN A 256 -5.43 17.41 21.98
N SER A 257 -4.74 16.46 22.60
CA SER A 257 -3.33 16.19 22.32
C SER A 257 -3.14 15.63 20.92
N LEU A 258 -3.97 14.66 20.51
CA LEU A 258 -3.94 14.07 19.16
C LEU A 258 -4.35 15.09 18.10
N GLY A 259 -5.32 15.97 18.41
CA GLY A 259 -5.73 17.06 17.53
C GLY A 259 -4.63 18.11 17.32
N ALA A 260 -3.94 18.49 18.40
CA ALA A 260 -2.77 19.38 18.28
C ALA A 260 -1.66 18.75 17.43
N GLY A 261 -1.40 17.45 17.59
CA GLY A 261 -0.44 16.70 16.78
C GLY A 261 -0.81 16.68 15.30
N LEU A 262 -2.05 16.33 14.95
CA LEU A 262 -2.49 16.29 13.55
C LEU A 262 -2.55 17.70 12.92
N ALA A 263 -2.92 18.72 13.70
CA ALA A 263 -2.86 20.11 13.24
C ALA A 263 -1.41 20.56 12.95
N ALA A 264 -0.45 20.17 13.79
CA ALA A 264 0.96 20.42 13.57
C ALA A 264 1.47 19.69 12.31
N GLN A 265 1.05 18.45 12.09
CA GLN A 265 1.36 17.69 10.88
C GLN A 265 0.85 18.40 9.60
N ALA A 266 -0.41 18.84 9.59
CA ALA A 266 -0.99 19.55 8.46
C ALA A 266 -0.26 20.89 8.17
N LYS A 267 0.10 21.64 9.23
CA LYS A 267 0.90 22.88 9.10
C LYS A 267 2.32 22.60 8.59
N GLY A 268 2.96 21.53 9.06
CA GLY A 268 4.28 21.11 8.59
C GLY A 268 4.28 20.71 7.11
N ALA A 269 3.25 19.98 6.68
CA ALA A 269 3.05 19.62 5.28
C ALA A 269 2.83 20.89 4.40
N LEU A 270 2.02 21.83 4.85
CA LEU A 270 1.80 23.10 4.16
C LEU A 270 3.08 23.96 4.10
N PHE A 271 3.85 24.01 5.20
CA PHE A 271 5.14 24.70 5.23
C PHE A 271 6.10 24.12 4.18
N ALA A 272 6.27 22.80 4.15
CA ALA A 272 7.15 22.13 3.19
C ALA A 272 6.68 22.35 1.73
N ALA A 273 5.36 22.35 1.49
CA ALA A 273 4.77 22.63 0.19
C ALA A 273 5.08 24.09 -0.25
N LYS A 274 4.81 25.08 0.60
CA LYS A 274 5.07 26.49 0.30
C LYS A 274 6.57 26.78 0.10
N ALA A 275 7.44 26.20 0.91
CA ALA A 275 8.88 26.32 0.76
C ALA A 275 9.33 25.86 -0.65
N ARG A 276 8.68 24.86 -1.23
CA ARG A 276 8.94 24.35 -2.59
C ARG A 276 8.04 24.96 -3.67
N HIS A 277 7.39 26.07 -3.39
CA HIS A 277 6.54 26.81 -4.34
C HIS A 277 5.33 26.02 -4.86
N TYR A 278 4.71 25.22 -3.99
CA TYR A 278 3.40 24.63 -4.24
C TYR A 278 2.30 25.45 -3.57
N ASP A 279 1.11 25.46 -4.18
CA ASP A 279 -0.04 26.20 -3.66
C ASP A 279 -0.68 25.52 -2.44
N SER A 280 -0.60 24.19 -2.38
CA SER A 280 -1.19 23.37 -1.32
C SER A 280 -0.36 22.12 -1.01
N ALA A 281 -0.60 21.54 0.18
CA ALA A 281 0.00 20.27 0.56
C ALA A 281 -0.48 19.10 -0.36
N LEU A 282 -1.73 19.16 -0.85
CA LEU A 282 -2.23 18.17 -1.82
C LEU A 282 -1.45 18.24 -3.14
N GLN A 283 -1.28 19.44 -3.70
CA GLN A 283 -0.52 19.61 -4.94
C GLN A 283 0.91 19.07 -4.79
N ALA A 284 1.59 19.40 -3.69
CA ALA A 284 2.93 18.87 -3.41
C ALA A 284 2.98 17.35 -3.29
N ALA A 285 1.97 16.74 -2.65
CA ALA A 285 1.88 15.29 -2.50
C ALA A 285 1.66 14.56 -3.84
N LEU A 286 0.88 15.15 -4.74
CA LEU A 286 0.54 14.56 -6.04
C LEU A 286 1.62 14.79 -7.10
N ASP A 287 2.26 15.98 -7.10
CA ASP A 287 3.21 16.35 -8.14
C ASP A 287 4.42 15.43 -8.22
N GLY A 288 4.91 14.96 -7.09
CA GLY A 288 6.01 14.00 -7.10
C GLY A 288 5.77 12.74 -7.93
N SER A 289 4.52 12.31 -8.09
CA SER A 289 4.11 11.21 -8.99
C SER A 289 3.47 11.70 -10.28
N ASN A 290 3.50 13.01 -10.53
CA ASN A 290 2.87 13.67 -11.65
C ASN A 290 1.38 13.28 -11.81
N LEU A 291 0.66 13.24 -10.68
CA LEU A 291 -0.75 12.89 -10.63
C LEU A 291 -1.61 14.15 -10.74
N PRO A 292 -2.57 14.21 -11.66
CA PRO A 292 -3.53 15.29 -11.71
C PRO A 292 -4.38 15.35 -10.43
N GLU A 293 -4.60 16.53 -9.89
CA GLU A 293 -5.48 16.73 -8.72
C GLU A 293 -6.91 16.23 -8.97
N ALA A 294 -7.33 16.27 -10.24
CA ALA A 294 -8.62 15.71 -10.67
C ALA A 294 -8.82 14.25 -10.29
N VAL A 295 -7.76 13.42 -10.21
CA VAL A 295 -7.85 12.02 -9.74
C VAL A 295 -8.37 11.97 -8.30
N TYR A 296 -7.80 12.79 -7.42
CA TYR A 296 -8.20 12.84 -6.01
C TYR A 296 -9.63 13.38 -5.84
N ARG A 297 -9.95 14.48 -6.54
CA ARG A 297 -11.26 15.12 -6.42
C ARG A 297 -12.38 14.29 -7.05
N SER A 298 -12.12 13.61 -8.19
CA SER A 298 -13.08 12.71 -8.82
C SER A 298 -13.37 11.50 -7.93
N LEU A 299 -12.37 10.93 -7.27
CA LEU A 299 -12.57 9.86 -6.29
C LEU A 299 -13.59 10.27 -5.23
N ILE A 300 -13.39 11.41 -4.56
CA ILE A 300 -14.29 11.88 -3.50
C ILE A 300 -15.69 12.15 -4.06
N ALA A 301 -15.79 12.89 -5.17
CA ALA A 301 -17.07 13.27 -5.76
C ALA A 301 -17.91 12.05 -6.16
N GLU A 302 -17.30 11.08 -6.84
CA GLU A 302 -18.03 9.89 -7.32
C GLU A 302 -18.29 8.89 -6.19
N THR A 303 -17.42 8.79 -5.17
CA THR A 303 -17.73 8.03 -3.96
C THR A 303 -18.96 8.58 -3.26
N ASN A 304 -19.06 9.91 -3.11
CA ASN A 304 -20.24 10.55 -2.50
C ASN A 304 -21.52 10.29 -3.31
N ARG A 305 -21.45 10.25 -4.64
CA ARG A 305 -22.58 9.86 -5.49
C ARG A 305 -22.98 8.39 -5.30
N GLY A 306 -22.01 7.53 -5.01
CA GLY A 306 -22.20 6.10 -4.78
C GLY A 306 -22.70 5.73 -3.37
N LEU A 307 -22.81 6.68 -2.43
CA LEU A 307 -23.25 6.41 -1.06
C LEU A 307 -24.59 5.68 -0.95
N PRO A 308 -25.61 5.93 -1.80
CA PRO A 308 -26.86 5.15 -1.74
C PRO A 308 -26.64 3.64 -1.86
N VAL A 309 -25.65 3.18 -2.62
CA VAL A 309 -25.31 1.75 -2.72
C VAL A 309 -24.69 1.23 -1.41
N LEU A 310 -23.83 2.03 -0.77
CA LEU A 310 -23.29 1.71 0.55
C LEU A 310 -24.38 1.67 1.63
N HIS A 311 -25.36 2.61 1.58
CA HIS A 311 -26.49 2.61 2.53
C HIS A 311 -27.38 1.36 2.33
N ARG A 312 -27.58 0.91 1.08
CA ARG A 312 -28.27 -0.33 0.76
C ARG A 312 -27.55 -1.55 1.36
N TYR A 313 -26.21 -1.57 1.29
CA TYR A 313 -25.41 -2.61 1.95
C TYR A 313 -25.67 -2.66 3.46
N PHE A 314 -25.71 -1.52 4.16
CA PHE A 314 -26.00 -1.50 5.58
C PHE A 314 -27.43 -1.96 5.90
N ALA A 315 -28.41 -1.65 5.03
CA ALA A 315 -29.76 -2.16 5.18
C ALA A 315 -29.81 -3.70 5.00
N LEU A 316 -29.12 -4.25 4.01
CA LEU A 316 -28.98 -5.71 3.85
C LEU A 316 -28.30 -6.33 5.09
N ARG A 317 -27.24 -5.71 5.59
CA ARG A 317 -26.51 -6.17 6.75
C ARG A 317 -27.41 -6.22 8.00
N ALA A 318 -28.21 -5.18 8.22
CA ALA A 318 -29.18 -5.13 9.33
C ALA A 318 -30.17 -6.30 9.27
N ARG A 319 -30.72 -6.61 8.06
CA ARG A 319 -31.60 -7.76 7.85
C ARG A 319 -30.90 -9.09 8.17
N MET A 320 -29.69 -9.29 7.67
CA MET A 320 -28.93 -10.53 7.88
C MET A 320 -28.53 -10.73 9.36
N LEU A 321 -28.28 -9.66 10.09
CA LEU A 321 -28.00 -9.70 11.53
C LEU A 321 -29.26 -9.77 12.40
N GLY A 322 -30.45 -9.60 11.83
CA GLY A 322 -31.72 -9.59 12.55
C GLY A 322 -31.86 -8.38 13.48
N VAL A 323 -31.29 -7.22 13.12
CA VAL A 323 -31.34 -5.99 13.92
C VAL A 323 -32.13 -4.90 13.20
N SER A 324 -33.07 -4.26 13.90
CA SER A 324 -33.88 -3.15 13.36
C SER A 324 -33.24 -1.77 13.58
N ASP A 325 -32.35 -1.66 14.56
CA ASP A 325 -31.70 -0.43 15.02
C ASP A 325 -30.17 -0.55 14.93
N MET A 326 -29.66 -0.84 13.73
CA MET A 326 -28.23 -1.09 13.51
C MET A 326 -27.36 0.05 14.04
N GLY A 327 -26.40 -0.28 14.90
CA GLY A 327 -25.38 0.65 15.38
C GLY A 327 -24.04 0.49 14.65
N TYR A 328 -23.17 1.48 14.81
CA TYR A 328 -21.84 1.45 14.20
C TYR A 328 -21.00 0.22 14.66
N TRP A 329 -21.24 -0.28 15.87
CA TRP A 329 -20.67 -1.52 16.41
C TRP A 329 -21.17 -2.81 15.73
N ASP A 330 -22.20 -2.73 14.88
CA ASP A 330 -22.76 -3.88 14.15
C ASP A 330 -22.17 -4.05 12.73
N ILE A 331 -21.24 -3.16 12.31
CA ILE A 331 -20.68 -3.22 10.95
C ILE A 331 -19.55 -4.25 10.78
N TYR A 332 -19.03 -4.85 11.84
CA TYR A 332 -17.87 -5.72 11.78
C TYR A 332 -18.14 -7.22 11.95
N PRO A 333 -19.17 -7.69 12.66
CA PRO A 333 -19.39 -9.12 12.78
C PRO A 333 -19.60 -9.77 11.41
N PRO A 334 -19.08 -10.99 11.18
CA PRO A 334 -19.26 -11.67 9.90
C PRO A 334 -20.75 -11.94 9.64
N LEU A 335 -21.22 -11.70 8.41
CA LEU A 335 -22.62 -11.95 8.02
C LEU A 335 -22.90 -13.45 7.94
N VAL A 336 -21.96 -14.22 7.43
CA VAL A 336 -22.02 -15.68 7.35
C VAL A 336 -20.71 -16.25 7.85
N LYS A 337 -20.75 -17.36 8.58
CA LYS A 337 -19.56 -18.07 9.05
C LYS A 337 -19.19 -19.16 8.05
N SER A 338 -17.90 -19.32 7.81
CA SER A 338 -17.37 -20.48 7.06
C SER A 338 -16.32 -21.18 7.90
N ASN A 339 -16.44 -22.50 7.97
CA ASN A 339 -15.44 -23.37 8.62
C ASN A 339 -14.52 -24.04 7.59
N ARG A 340 -14.68 -23.74 6.29
CA ARG A 340 -13.83 -24.31 5.24
C ARG A 340 -12.38 -23.94 5.51
N ALA A 341 -11.51 -24.95 5.45
CA ALA A 341 -10.08 -24.81 5.56
C ALA A 341 -9.44 -24.98 4.18
N PHE A 342 -8.36 -24.23 3.94
CA PHE A 342 -7.60 -24.22 2.69
C PHE A 342 -6.14 -24.54 3.00
N GLY A 343 -5.64 -25.68 2.49
CA GLY A 343 -4.22 -26.01 2.56
C GLY A 343 -3.41 -25.25 1.50
N LEU A 344 -2.10 -25.11 1.71
CA LEU A 344 -1.21 -24.35 0.80
C LEU A 344 -1.27 -24.86 -0.65
N ALA A 345 -1.35 -26.18 -0.86
CA ALA A 345 -1.47 -26.76 -2.20
C ALA A 345 -2.79 -26.37 -2.87
N GLU A 346 -3.89 -26.35 -2.12
CA GLU A 346 -5.20 -25.91 -2.60
C GLU A 346 -5.21 -24.41 -2.88
N MET A 347 -4.60 -23.57 -2.00
CA MET A 347 -4.46 -22.14 -2.24
C MET A 347 -3.74 -21.86 -3.56
N ARG A 348 -2.65 -22.57 -3.83
CA ARG A 348 -1.92 -22.49 -5.10
C ARG A 348 -2.79 -22.90 -6.29
N GLN A 349 -3.52 -24.00 -6.18
CA GLN A 349 -4.42 -24.48 -7.23
C GLN A 349 -5.52 -23.45 -7.51
N LEU A 350 -6.24 -23.01 -6.48
CA LEU A 350 -7.34 -22.05 -6.63
C LEU A 350 -6.85 -20.73 -7.20
N THR A 351 -5.68 -20.24 -6.78
CA THR A 351 -5.10 -19.02 -7.36
C THR A 351 -4.77 -19.22 -8.85
N SER A 352 -4.18 -20.36 -9.23
CA SER A 352 -3.88 -20.66 -10.65
C SER A 352 -5.15 -20.71 -11.51
N GLU A 353 -6.24 -21.21 -10.95
CA GLU A 353 -7.53 -21.29 -11.62
C GLU A 353 -8.22 -19.92 -11.73
N ALA A 354 -8.11 -19.11 -10.68
CA ALA A 354 -8.64 -17.75 -10.67
C ALA A 354 -8.02 -16.84 -11.73
N VAL A 355 -6.72 -17.01 -12.00
CA VAL A 355 -5.99 -16.19 -12.98
C VAL A 355 -6.03 -16.73 -14.41
N LYS A 356 -6.76 -17.80 -14.70
CA LYS A 356 -6.93 -18.34 -16.09
C LYS A 356 -7.37 -17.29 -17.12
N PRO A 357 -8.24 -16.31 -16.80
CA PRO A 357 -8.60 -15.27 -17.76
C PRO A 357 -7.40 -14.45 -18.27
N LEU A 358 -6.27 -14.45 -17.55
CA LEU A 358 -5.01 -13.79 -17.98
C LEU A 358 -4.23 -14.58 -19.04
N GLY A 359 -4.66 -15.79 -19.38
CA GLY A 359 -4.09 -16.64 -20.43
C GLY A 359 -3.05 -17.64 -19.95
N ASP A 360 -2.80 -18.64 -20.80
CA ASP A 360 -1.99 -19.82 -20.44
C ASP A 360 -0.54 -19.47 -20.06
N ASP A 361 0.07 -18.50 -20.74
CA ASP A 361 1.43 -18.06 -20.43
C ASP A 361 1.53 -17.47 -19.02
N TYR A 362 0.51 -16.72 -18.59
CA TYR A 362 0.45 -16.16 -17.24
C TYR A 362 0.29 -17.27 -16.20
N VAL A 363 -0.65 -18.19 -16.43
CA VAL A 363 -0.89 -19.35 -15.56
C VAL A 363 0.36 -20.22 -15.46
N LYS A 364 1.01 -20.48 -16.58
CA LYS A 364 2.27 -21.26 -16.60
C LYS A 364 3.36 -20.57 -15.78
N LEU A 365 3.57 -19.25 -15.99
CA LEU A 365 4.55 -18.49 -15.23
C LEU A 365 4.25 -18.53 -13.71
N PHE A 366 2.98 -18.40 -13.31
CA PHE A 366 2.56 -18.51 -11.92
C PHE A 366 2.86 -19.91 -11.36
N LEU A 367 2.47 -20.98 -12.06
CA LEU A 367 2.67 -22.36 -11.61
C LEU A 367 4.17 -22.72 -11.51
N ASP A 368 4.97 -22.32 -12.51
CA ASP A 368 6.42 -22.56 -12.49
C ASP A 368 7.11 -21.82 -11.33
N SER A 369 6.66 -20.60 -11.03
CA SER A 369 7.23 -19.75 -9.96
C SER A 369 6.79 -20.22 -8.58
N SER A 370 5.50 -20.50 -8.41
CA SER A 370 4.92 -20.92 -7.12
C SER A 370 5.29 -22.35 -6.68
N ALA A 371 5.92 -23.13 -7.57
CA ALA A 371 6.51 -24.43 -7.24
C ALA A 371 7.89 -24.32 -6.56
N LYS A 372 8.51 -23.14 -6.63
CA LYS A 372 9.87 -22.92 -6.13
C LYS A 372 9.85 -22.42 -4.68
N ARG A 373 11.02 -22.43 -4.05
CA ARG A 373 11.20 -21.98 -2.67
C ARG A 373 11.39 -20.43 -2.60
N TRP A 374 10.39 -19.70 -3.10
CA TRP A 374 10.36 -18.24 -3.09
C TRP A 374 9.49 -17.65 -1.97
N VAL A 375 8.75 -18.54 -1.28
CA VAL A 375 7.78 -18.17 -0.26
C VAL A 375 8.20 -18.70 1.10
N ASP A 376 8.06 -17.87 2.13
CA ASP A 376 8.02 -18.29 3.54
C ASP A 376 6.56 -18.19 4.03
N PRO A 377 5.78 -19.29 4.02
CA PRO A 377 4.32 -19.22 4.05
C PRO A 377 3.69 -19.14 5.44
N PHE A 378 4.35 -19.67 6.49
CA PHE A 378 3.67 -19.91 7.77
C PHE A 378 4.20 -19.06 8.92
N PRO A 379 3.33 -18.70 9.90
CA PRO A 379 3.75 -17.98 11.10
C PRO A 379 4.63 -18.88 11.97
N ARG A 380 5.62 -18.27 12.63
CA ARG A 380 6.45 -18.87 13.66
C ARG A 380 6.97 -17.80 14.62
N GLN A 381 7.39 -18.22 15.80
CA GLN A 381 7.93 -17.30 16.79
C GLN A 381 9.18 -16.59 16.25
N GLY A 382 9.22 -15.27 16.40
CA GLY A 382 10.31 -14.42 15.94
C GLY A 382 10.22 -13.95 14.49
N LYS A 383 9.43 -14.61 13.65
CA LYS A 383 9.19 -14.17 12.25
C LYS A 383 8.49 -12.81 12.20
N ALA A 384 8.81 -12.02 11.20
CA ALA A 384 8.09 -10.78 10.91
C ALA A 384 6.61 -11.04 10.72
N SER A 385 5.76 -10.18 11.30
CA SER A 385 4.30 -10.22 11.15
C SER A 385 3.84 -9.64 9.82
N GLY A 386 2.59 -9.93 9.43
CA GLY A 386 1.98 -9.48 8.18
C GLY A 386 2.41 -10.30 6.98
N ALA A 387 2.16 -9.77 5.78
CA ALA A 387 2.55 -10.36 4.51
C ALA A 387 3.15 -9.29 3.60
N TYR A 388 4.11 -9.69 2.76
CA TYR A 388 4.65 -8.82 1.74
C TYR A 388 5.37 -9.61 0.64
N MET A 389 5.44 -9.05 -0.55
CA MET A 389 6.36 -9.43 -1.62
C MET A 389 7.57 -8.47 -1.65
N ASN A 390 8.78 -9.01 -1.73
CA ASN A 390 10.03 -8.25 -1.86
C ASN A 390 10.59 -8.39 -3.29
N PRO A 391 10.66 -7.30 -4.08
CA PRO A 391 11.18 -7.31 -5.44
C PRO A 391 12.68 -6.97 -5.53
N GLY A 392 13.38 -6.82 -4.42
CA GLY A 392 14.69 -6.13 -4.33
C GLY A 392 15.86 -6.80 -5.04
N ALA A 393 15.70 -8.04 -5.50
CA ALA A 393 16.72 -8.75 -6.28
C ALA A 393 16.30 -8.86 -7.75
N PHE A 394 16.45 -7.77 -8.52
CA PHE A 394 16.01 -7.64 -9.92
C PHE A 394 16.49 -8.80 -10.82
N ASP A 395 17.77 -9.19 -10.70
CA ASP A 395 18.37 -10.24 -11.52
C ASP A 395 18.05 -11.67 -11.04
N VAL A 396 17.27 -11.82 -9.96
CA VAL A 396 16.94 -13.09 -9.34
C VAL A 396 15.44 -13.37 -9.52
N HIS A 397 14.66 -13.15 -8.50
CA HIS A 397 13.20 -13.29 -8.48
C HIS A 397 12.63 -12.61 -7.22
N PRO A 398 11.31 -12.32 -7.19
CA PRO A 398 10.68 -11.84 -5.96
C PRO A 398 10.62 -12.93 -4.89
N TYR A 399 10.57 -12.48 -3.62
CA TYR A 399 10.38 -13.31 -2.44
C TYR A 399 9.11 -12.89 -1.70
N LEU A 400 8.37 -13.86 -1.14
CA LEU A 400 7.13 -13.60 -0.42
C LEU A 400 7.25 -14.06 1.03
N LEU A 401 7.03 -13.14 1.98
CA LEU A 401 6.80 -13.47 3.38
C LEU A 401 5.30 -13.48 3.62
N LEU A 402 4.77 -14.59 4.14
CA LEU A 402 3.36 -14.74 4.49
C LEU A 402 3.24 -15.26 5.93
N ASN A 403 2.07 -15.07 6.51
CA ASN A 403 1.71 -15.67 7.79
C ASN A 403 0.32 -16.32 7.65
N LEU A 404 0.25 -17.28 6.71
CA LEU A 404 -1.00 -17.87 6.27
C LEU A 404 -1.76 -18.58 7.40
N THR A 405 -3.05 -18.32 7.41
CA THR A 405 -4.03 -19.14 8.13
C THR A 405 -4.71 -20.09 7.14
N ASP A 406 -5.34 -21.15 7.65
CA ASP A 406 -6.13 -22.07 6.85
C ASP A 406 -7.52 -21.56 6.46
N LYS A 407 -7.79 -20.25 6.64
CA LYS A 407 -9.07 -19.63 6.33
C LYS A 407 -9.05 -18.94 4.98
N TYR A 408 -10.23 -18.52 4.51
CA TYR A 408 -10.37 -17.78 3.25
C TYR A 408 -9.50 -16.53 3.19
N GLY A 409 -9.29 -15.83 4.34
CA GLY A 409 -8.36 -14.72 4.43
C GLY A 409 -6.92 -15.09 4.07
N GLY A 410 -6.44 -16.28 4.46
CA GLY A 410 -5.12 -16.78 4.05
C GLY A 410 -5.05 -17.08 2.55
N LEU A 411 -6.12 -17.62 1.96
CA LEU A 411 -6.20 -17.84 0.51
C LEU A 411 -6.16 -16.51 -0.25
N THR A 412 -6.91 -15.49 0.20
CA THR A 412 -6.88 -14.16 -0.45
C THR A 412 -5.53 -13.48 -0.29
N GLU A 413 -4.87 -13.59 0.89
CA GLU A 413 -3.52 -13.08 1.13
C GLU A 413 -2.50 -13.76 0.19
N TYR A 414 -2.57 -15.07 0.05
CA TYR A 414 -1.72 -15.83 -0.88
C TYR A 414 -1.89 -15.33 -2.32
N ALA A 415 -3.11 -15.20 -2.79
CA ALA A 415 -3.40 -14.70 -4.14
C ALA A 415 -2.90 -13.27 -4.34
N HIS A 416 -3.07 -12.40 -3.34
CA HIS A 416 -2.64 -11.00 -3.35
C HIS A 416 -1.12 -10.88 -3.52
N GLU A 417 -0.34 -11.51 -2.65
CA GLU A 417 1.12 -11.41 -2.71
C GLU A 417 1.70 -12.03 -3.99
N TRP A 418 1.07 -13.07 -4.51
CA TRP A 418 1.42 -13.58 -5.83
C TRP A 418 1.04 -12.62 -6.96
N GLY A 419 0.03 -11.78 -6.82
CA GLY A 419 -0.25 -10.70 -7.77
C GLY A 419 0.90 -9.71 -7.87
N HIS A 420 1.48 -9.28 -6.75
CA HIS A 420 2.70 -8.47 -6.72
C HIS A 420 3.90 -9.18 -7.37
N ALA A 421 4.09 -10.47 -7.04
CA ALA A 421 5.19 -11.25 -7.61
C ALA A 421 5.08 -11.36 -9.13
N MET A 422 3.88 -11.61 -9.65
CA MET A 422 3.62 -11.69 -11.09
C MET A 422 3.82 -10.35 -11.78
N HIS A 423 3.41 -9.23 -11.18
CA HIS A 423 3.69 -7.89 -11.68
C HIS A 423 5.21 -7.66 -11.81
N SER A 424 5.96 -7.96 -10.74
CA SER A 424 7.42 -7.80 -10.72
C SER A 424 8.11 -8.69 -11.75
N LEU A 425 7.68 -9.95 -11.90
CA LEU A 425 8.23 -10.87 -12.91
C LEU A 425 8.02 -10.35 -14.34
N LEU A 426 6.81 -9.84 -14.64
CA LEU A 426 6.49 -9.29 -15.96
C LEU A 426 7.26 -8.00 -16.23
N ALA A 427 7.34 -7.09 -15.26
CA ALA A 427 8.07 -5.84 -15.36
C ALA A 427 9.58 -6.07 -15.53
N ASN A 428 10.19 -6.91 -14.67
CA ASN A 428 11.63 -7.21 -14.74
C ASN A 428 12.04 -7.88 -16.06
N LYS A 429 11.15 -8.70 -16.63
CA LYS A 429 11.39 -9.33 -17.93
C LYS A 429 11.32 -8.33 -19.09
N ALA A 430 10.47 -7.32 -19.00
CA ALA A 430 10.19 -6.40 -20.10
C ALA A 430 11.02 -5.11 -20.04
N GLN A 431 11.45 -4.68 -18.86
CA GLN A 431 12.09 -3.38 -18.64
C GLN A 431 13.54 -3.53 -18.18
N PRO A 432 14.41 -2.56 -18.52
CA PRO A 432 15.71 -2.44 -17.87
C PRO A 432 15.53 -2.09 -16.39
N TYR A 433 16.55 -2.32 -15.58
CA TYR A 433 16.51 -2.13 -14.12
C TYR A 433 15.95 -0.75 -13.71
N GLU A 434 16.31 0.31 -14.40
CA GLU A 434 15.90 1.68 -14.09
C GLU A 434 14.39 1.91 -14.23
N LEU A 435 13.73 1.10 -15.05
CA LEU A 435 12.32 1.23 -15.41
C LEU A 435 11.46 0.03 -14.96
N ALA A 436 12.04 -0.93 -14.24
CA ALA A 436 11.31 -2.14 -13.83
C ALA A 436 10.43 -1.92 -12.59
N SER A 437 10.85 -1.03 -11.68
CA SER A 437 10.11 -0.75 -10.45
C SER A 437 8.88 0.12 -10.75
N TYR A 438 7.70 -0.43 -10.59
CA TYR A 438 6.43 0.23 -10.84
C TYR A 438 6.09 1.27 -9.75
N PRO A 439 5.35 2.37 -10.11
CA PRO A 439 4.94 3.39 -9.15
C PRO A 439 3.97 2.87 -8.09
N THR A 440 3.97 3.50 -6.90
CA THR A 440 3.02 3.19 -5.82
C THR A 440 1.56 3.24 -6.28
N PHE A 441 1.23 4.17 -7.17
CA PHE A 441 -0.12 4.33 -7.73
C PHE A 441 -0.63 3.12 -8.51
N THR A 442 0.27 2.28 -9.03
CA THR A 442 -0.05 1.04 -9.75
C THR A 442 0.33 -0.22 -8.97
N ALA A 443 0.95 -0.07 -7.80
CA ALA A 443 1.53 -1.20 -7.07
C ALA A 443 0.51 -2.27 -6.70
N GLU A 444 -0.69 -1.85 -6.26
CA GLU A 444 -1.75 -2.75 -5.81
C GLU A 444 -2.71 -3.22 -6.94
N VAL A 445 -2.47 -2.81 -8.19
CA VAL A 445 -3.39 -3.13 -9.29
C VAL A 445 -3.38 -4.64 -9.59
N ALA A 446 -2.21 -5.26 -9.60
CA ALA A 446 -2.09 -6.69 -9.89
C ALA A 446 -2.54 -7.56 -8.70
N SER A 447 -2.13 -7.21 -7.50
CA SER A 447 -2.46 -7.93 -6.27
C SER A 447 -3.97 -7.92 -6.00
N THR A 448 -4.59 -6.75 -6.06
CA THR A 448 -6.04 -6.61 -5.87
C THR A 448 -6.83 -7.22 -7.03
N ALA A 449 -6.32 -7.20 -8.27
CA ALA A 449 -6.98 -7.91 -9.39
C ALA A 449 -7.02 -9.42 -9.15
N HIS A 450 -5.96 -10.03 -8.60
CA HIS A 450 -5.97 -11.43 -8.20
C HIS A 450 -7.07 -11.73 -7.16
N GLU A 451 -7.26 -10.85 -6.18
CA GLU A 451 -8.36 -10.98 -5.21
C GLU A 451 -9.74 -10.92 -5.90
N VAL A 452 -9.91 -10.01 -6.87
CA VAL A 452 -11.18 -9.88 -7.61
C VAL A 452 -11.44 -11.12 -8.46
N PHE A 453 -10.43 -11.63 -9.19
CA PHE A 453 -10.57 -12.88 -9.95
C PHE A 453 -10.93 -14.05 -9.04
N LEU A 454 -10.22 -14.19 -7.91
CA LEU A 454 -10.46 -15.25 -6.94
C LEU A 454 -11.88 -15.16 -6.35
N ALA A 455 -12.30 -13.98 -5.91
CA ALA A 455 -13.62 -13.78 -5.32
C ALA A 455 -14.73 -14.16 -6.30
N ASN A 456 -14.67 -13.70 -7.55
CA ASN A 456 -15.66 -14.03 -8.57
C ASN A 456 -15.69 -15.56 -8.83
N MET A 457 -14.55 -16.19 -9.02
CA MET A 457 -14.47 -17.64 -9.21
C MET A 457 -15.07 -18.42 -8.03
N MET A 458 -14.80 -18.00 -6.79
CA MET A 458 -15.34 -18.67 -5.59
C MET A 458 -16.85 -18.48 -5.45
N ILE A 459 -17.40 -17.30 -5.82
CA ILE A 459 -18.83 -17.03 -5.86
C ILE A 459 -19.53 -17.94 -6.89
N ASP A 460 -18.93 -18.08 -8.08
CA ASP A 460 -19.49 -18.91 -9.16
C ASP A 460 -19.48 -20.41 -8.84
N ARG A 461 -18.48 -20.85 -8.05
CA ARG A 461 -18.30 -22.27 -7.68
C ARG A 461 -18.97 -22.66 -6.37
N ALA A 462 -19.57 -21.73 -5.65
CA ALA A 462 -20.21 -22.01 -4.36
C ALA A 462 -21.26 -23.10 -4.47
N GLN A 463 -21.18 -24.12 -3.63
CA GLN A 463 -22.04 -25.31 -3.67
C GLN A 463 -23.31 -25.17 -2.83
N SER A 464 -23.39 -24.13 -1.99
CA SER A 464 -24.56 -23.86 -1.16
C SER A 464 -24.85 -22.37 -1.09
N LYS A 465 -26.10 -22.03 -0.70
CA LYS A 465 -26.54 -20.67 -0.43
C LYS A 465 -25.61 -19.97 0.58
N ASP A 466 -25.29 -20.63 1.68
CA ASP A 466 -24.45 -20.06 2.75
C ASP A 466 -23.02 -19.84 2.29
N GLU A 467 -22.46 -20.77 1.53
CA GLU A 467 -21.12 -20.60 0.96
C GLU A 467 -21.09 -19.42 -0.02
N LYS A 468 -22.09 -19.29 -0.88
CA LYS A 468 -22.22 -18.17 -1.82
C LYS A 468 -22.35 -16.84 -1.07
N LEU A 469 -23.20 -16.78 -0.06
CA LEU A 469 -23.37 -15.59 0.79
C LEU A 469 -22.09 -15.23 1.55
N PHE A 470 -21.29 -16.23 1.95
CA PHE A 470 -20.00 -15.99 2.58
C PHE A 470 -19.03 -15.26 1.64
N TYR A 471 -18.87 -15.73 0.40
CA TYR A 471 -17.97 -15.09 -0.57
C TYR A 471 -18.49 -13.72 -1.02
N LEU A 472 -19.80 -13.60 -1.27
CA LEU A 472 -20.44 -12.29 -1.55
C LEU A 472 -20.21 -11.31 -0.40
N GLY A 473 -20.41 -11.76 0.86
CA GLY A 473 -20.19 -10.96 2.05
C GLY A 473 -18.73 -10.49 2.18
N SER A 474 -17.77 -11.37 1.88
CA SER A 474 -16.35 -11.03 1.88
C SER A 474 -16.00 -9.97 0.83
N LEU A 475 -16.56 -10.08 -0.38
CA LEU A 475 -16.34 -9.11 -1.45
C LEU A 475 -17.01 -7.76 -1.13
N MET A 476 -18.23 -7.78 -0.55
CA MET A 476 -18.91 -6.56 -0.09
C MET A 476 -18.08 -5.83 0.99
N GLU A 477 -17.50 -6.56 1.94
CA GLU A 477 -16.63 -5.98 2.96
C GLU A 477 -15.34 -5.38 2.35
N ASN A 478 -14.80 -5.99 1.31
CA ASN A 478 -13.65 -5.44 0.60
C ASN A 478 -14.00 -4.09 -0.06
N TYR A 479 -15.13 -3.98 -0.77
CA TYR A 479 -15.58 -2.71 -1.35
C TYR A 479 -15.85 -1.64 -0.26
N ARG A 480 -16.54 -2.02 0.82
CA ARG A 480 -16.79 -1.10 1.94
C ARG A 480 -15.49 -0.61 2.58
N GLY A 481 -14.56 -1.52 2.88
CA GLY A 481 -13.34 -1.23 3.62
C GLY A 481 -12.26 -0.56 2.79
N THR A 482 -12.09 -0.97 1.54
CA THR A 482 -10.97 -0.54 0.68
C THR A 482 -11.37 0.62 -0.25
N PHE A 483 -12.63 0.70 -0.68
CA PHE A 483 -13.09 1.81 -1.49
C PHE A 483 -13.76 2.90 -0.64
N PHE A 484 -14.93 2.62 -0.06
CA PHE A 484 -15.72 3.67 0.62
C PHE A 484 -15.04 4.22 1.87
N ARG A 485 -14.53 3.38 2.76
CA ARG A 485 -13.86 3.85 3.99
C ARG A 485 -12.59 4.64 3.69
N GLN A 486 -11.78 4.21 2.73
CA GLN A 486 -10.56 4.93 2.38
C GLN A 486 -10.86 6.25 1.66
N SER A 487 -11.93 6.31 0.87
CA SER A 487 -12.41 7.57 0.30
C SER A 487 -12.92 8.54 1.37
N MET A 488 -13.61 8.05 2.40
CA MET A 488 -14.00 8.86 3.56
C MET A 488 -12.77 9.43 4.28
N PHE A 489 -11.73 8.64 4.47
CA PHE A 489 -10.47 9.10 5.05
C PHE A 489 -9.78 10.15 4.17
N ALA A 490 -9.79 9.95 2.86
CA ALA A 490 -9.27 10.92 1.92
C ALA A 490 -10.03 12.25 1.99
N GLU A 491 -11.36 12.20 2.07
CA GLU A 491 -12.20 13.39 2.20
C GLU A 491 -11.94 14.13 3.52
N PHE A 492 -11.79 13.41 4.63
CA PHE A 492 -11.38 14.01 5.90
C PHE A 492 -10.00 14.67 5.80
N GLN A 493 -9.02 13.98 5.23
CA GLN A 493 -7.66 14.51 5.07
C GLN A 493 -7.65 15.77 4.20
N LEU A 494 -8.43 15.79 3.12
CA LEU A 494 -8.58 16.97 2.29
C LEU A 494 -9.18 18.15 3.09
N ALA A 495 -10.27 17.91 3.81
CA ALA A 495 -10.96 18.94 4.59
C ALA A 495 -10.04 19.61 5.61
N ILE A 496 -9.27 18.85 6.40
CA ILE A 496 -8.36 19.44 7.39
C ILE A 496 -7.18 20.21 6.75
N ASN A 497 -6.65 19.72 5.62
CA ASN A 497 -5.57 20.40 4.90
C ASN A 497 -6.07 21.68 4.17
N ASP A 498 -7.29 21.68 3.64
CA ASP A 498 -7.91 22.88 3.05
C ASP A 498 -8.11 23.97 4.11
N LEU A 499 -8.56 23.60 5.33
CA LEU A 499 -8.67 24.53 6.46
C LEU A 499 -7.29 25.09 6.85
N ALA A 500 -6.27 24.25 6.93
CA ALA A 500 -4.90 24.68 7.21
C ALA A 500 -4.37 25.64 6.13
N THR A 501 -4.66 25.38 4.86
CA THR A 501 -4.26 26.23 3.71
C THR A 501 -4.92 27.60 3.79
N LYS A 502 -6.18 27.68 4.25
CA LYS A 502 -6.92 28.94 4.48
C LYS A 502 -6.46 29.68 5.74
N GLY A 503 -5.57 29.10 6.55
CA GLY A 503 -5.12 29.68 7.82
C GLY A 503 -6.12 29.52 8.95
N GLU A 504 -7.13 28.64 8.81
CA GLU A 504 -8.11 28.38 9.85
C GLU A 504 -7.53 27.49 10.96
N GLY A 505 -8.00 27.73 12.20
CA GLY A 505 -7.62 26.92 13.36
C GLY A 505 -8.17 25.50 13.28
N LEU A 506 -7.33 24.54 13.65
CA LEU A 506 -7.67 23.12 13.77
C LEU A 506 -7.56 22.71 15.23
N SER A 507 -8.68 22.27 15.83
CA SER A 507 -8.72 21.64 17.15
C SER A 507 -9.17 20.19 17.03
N GLY A 508 -8.89 19.36 18.04
CA GLY A 508 -9.40 17.98 18.12
C GLY A 508 -10.92 17.93 17.98
N GLU A 509 -11.63 18.81 18.71
CA GLU A 509 -13.09 18.91 18.63
C GLU A 509 -13.59 19.26 17.21
N LYS A 510 -12.97 20.25 16.52
CA LYS A 510 -13.34 20.60 15.13
C LYS A 510 -13.10 19.41 14.19
N MET A 511 -11.99 18.71 14.33
CA MET A 511 -11.69 17.50 13.55
C MET A 511 -12.70 16.39 13.83
N SER A 512 -13.08 16.17 15.09
CA SER A 512 -14.11 15.19 15.45
C SER A 512 -15.47 15.54 14.91
N ALA A 513 -15.84 16.83 14.88
CA ALA A 513 -17.09 17.27 14.28
C ALA A 513 -17.12 17.00 12.76
N ILE A 514 -16.04 17.31 12.04
CA ILE A 514 -15.90 17.00 10.60
C ILE A 514 -15.98 15.49 10.37
N TYR A 515 -15.25 14.71 11.16
CA TYR A 515 -15.22 13.27 11.00
C TYR A 515 -16.55 12.61 11.34
N LEU A 516 -17.25 13.10 12.36
CA LEU A 516 -18.60 12.63 12.73
C LEU A 516 -19.62 12.88 11.62
N ASP A 517 -19.57 14.05 10.97
CA ASP A 517 -20.41 14.35 9.80
C ASP A 517 -20.14 13.36 8.66
N LEU A 518 -18.86 13.10 8.35
CA LEU A 518 -18.46 12.10 7.38
C LEU A 518 -18.96 10.69 7.74
N LEU A 519 -18.80 10.27 9.01
CA LEU A 519 -19.32 8.99 9.47
C LEU A 519 -20.84 8.87 9.23
N LYS A 520 -21.61 9.89 9.64
CA LYS A 520 -23.07 9.90 9.46
C LYS A 520 -23.46 9.85 7.99
N ARG A 521 -22.79 10.63 7.14
CA ARG A 521 -23.06 10.69 5.70
C ARG A 521 -22.72 9.37 4.99
N TYR A 522 -21.57 8.78 5.28
CA TYR A 522 -21.15 7.52 4.63
C TYR A 522 -21.95 6.32 5.10
N HIS A 523 -22.36 6.27 6.37
CA HIS A 523 -23.15 5.14 6.88
C HIS A 523 -24.67 5.29 6.69
N GLY A 524 -25.13 6.50 6.41
CA GLY A 524 -26.53 6.79 6.12
C GLY A 524 -27.47 6.70 7.33
N PRO A 525 -28.78 6.88 7.11
CA PRO A 525 -29.74 6.98 8.20
C PRO A 525 -30.01 5.66 8.92
N ASN A 526 -29.62 4.54 8.35
CA ASN A 526 -29.88 3.20 8.89
C ASN A 526 -28.84 2.74 9.91
N VAL A 527 -27.78 3.51 10.14
CA VAL A 527 -26.72 3.19 11.11
C VAL A 527 -26.62 4.27 12.17
N LYS A 528 -26.89 3.90 13.40
CA LYS A 528 -26.75 4.80 14.53
C LYS A 528 -25.27 5.05 14.84
N ILE A 529 -24.85 6.31 14.78
CA ILE A 529 -23.49 6.76 15.10
C ILE A 529 -23.53 7.57 16.40
N GLU A 530 -22.87 7.09 17.44
CA GLU A 530 -22.72 7.85 18.70
C GLU A 530 -21.68 8.99 18.48
N ASN A 531 -21.89 10.12 19.17
CA ASN A 531 -21.07 11.33 18.95
C ASN A 531 -19.58 11.09 19.28
N ASP A 532 -19.27 10.28 20.27
CA ASP A 532 -17.89 10.00 20.67
C ASP A 532 -17.08 9.26 19.59
N TYR A 533 -17.75 8.56 18.68
CA TYR A 533 -17.09 7.90 17.55
C TYR A 533 -16.51 8.90 16.53
N GLY A 534 -16.91 10.18 16.60
CA GLY A 534 -16.27 11.26 15.84
C GLY A 534 -14.77 11.37 16.10
N SER A 535 -14.26 10.88 17.24
CA SER A 535 -12.84 10.86 17.57
C SER A 535 -12.04 9.74 16.87
N GLU A 536 -12.67 8.86 16.09
CA GLU A 536 -12.01 7.72 15.41
C GLU A 536 -10.84 8.15 14.48
N TRP A 537 -10.86 9.36 13.94
CA TRP A 537 -9.75 9.87 13.14
C TRP A 537 -8.40 9.79 13.87
N SER A 538 -8.41 9.94 15.18
CA SER A 538 -7.19 9.97 16.01
C SER A 538 -6.46 8.63 16.09
N ALA A 539 -7.18 7.52 15.84
CA ALA A 539 -6.62 6.18 15.78
C ALA A 539 -5.97 5.86 14.41
N VAL A 540 -6.20 6.68 13.38
CA VAL A 540 -5.73 6.41 12.01
C VAL A 540 -4.34 6.99 11.77
N PRO A 541 -3.26 6.18 11.76
CA PRO A 541 -1.89 6.69 11.60
C PRO A 541 -1.63 7.32 10.24
N HIS A 542 -2.36 6.89 9.21
CA HIS A 542 -2.17 7.32 7.83
C HIS A 542 -2.38 8.80 7.59
N PHE A 543 -3.11 9.51 8.44
CA PHE A 543 -3.27 10.96 8.30
C PHE A 543 -1.96 11.72 8.50
N TYR A 544 -0.95 11.05 9.07
CA TYR A 544 0.41 11.59 9.21
C TYR A 544 1.33 11.27 8.00
N PHE A 545 0.87 10.47 7.02
CA PHE A 545 1.67 10.01 5.87
C PHE A 545 1.43 10.80 4.57
N GLY A 546 1.03 12.06 4.66
CA GLY A 546 1.00 12.98 3.52
C GLY A 546 0.12 12.52 2.34
N PHE A 547 -1.18 12.47 2.52
CA PHE A 547 -2.14 12.06 1.46
C PHE A 547 -1.88 10.64 0.91
N TYR A 548 -1.73 9.65 1.79
CA TYR A 548 -1.47 8.27 1.38
C TYR A 548 -2.74 7.43 1.19
N VAL A 549 -3.74 7.57 2.09
CA VAL A 549 -4.88 6.62 2.21
C VAL A 549 -5.74 6.47 0.95
N TRP A 550 -5.87 7.52 0.15
CA TRP A 550 -6.70 7.51 -1.06
C TRP A 550 -6.20 6.50 -2.11
N GLN A 551 -4.92 6.13 -2.06
CA GLN A 551 -4.32 5.18 -3.00
C GLN A 551 -4.92 3.77 -2.88
N TYR A 552 -5.44 3.39 -1.71
CA TYR A 552 -6.16 2.13 -1.57
C TYR A 552 -7.45 2.13 -2.39
N ALA A 553 -8.22 3.22 -2.34
CA ALA A 553 -9.47 3.35 -3.10
C ALA A 553 -9.21 3.41 -4.61
N THR A 554 -8.17 4.11 -5.06
CA THR A 554 -7.82 4.13 -6.49
C THR A 554 -7.26 2.80 -6.96
N SER A 555 -6.52 2.09 -6.13
CA SER A 555 -5.98 0.78 -6.47
C SER A 555 -7.07 -0.27 -6.67
N ILE A 556 -8.04 -0.37 -5.73
CA ILE A 556 -9.17 -1.30 -5.91
C ILE A 556 -10.05 -0.91 -7.10
N THR A 557 -10.19 0.40 -7.36
CA THR A 557 -10.93 0.90 -8.53
C THR A 557 -10.26 0.45 -9.83
N ALA A 558 -8.94 0.64 -9.94
CA ALA A 558 -8.18 0.21 -11.12
C ALA A 558 -8.16 -1.32 -11.28
N ALA A 559 -7.97 -2.04 -10.18
CA ALA A 559 -7.99 -3.50 -10.18
C ALA A 559 -9.35 -4.05 -10.61
N ASN A 560 -10.46 -3.49 -10.09
CA ASN A 560 -11.81 -3.88 -10.49
C ASN A 560 -12.06 -3.59 -11.96
N PHE A 561 -11.66 -2.41 -12.48
CA PHE A 561 -11.77 -2.07 -13.90
C PHE A 561 -11.09 -3.11 -14.78
N PHE A 562 -9.81 -3.40 -14.53
CA PHE A 562 -9.07 -4.37 -15.33
C PHE A 562 -9.61 -5.78 -15.18
N ALA A 563 -9.98 -6.20 -13.97
CA ALA A 563 -10.54 -7.52 -13.74
C ALA A 563 -11.87 -7.71 -14.51
N GLN A 564 -12.77 -6.71 -14.49
CA GLN A 564 -14.02 -6.75 -15.27
C GLN A 564 -13.74 -6.82 -16.78
N LYS A 565 -12.79 -6.02 -17.28
CA LYS A 565 -12.37 -6.05 -18.69
C LYS A 565 -11.75 -7.38 -19.10
N VAL A 566 -10.94 -8.00 -18.23
CA VAL A 566 -10.31 -9.30 -18.49
C VAL A 566 -11.33 -10.44 -18.45
N MET A 567 -12.26 -10.44 -17.50
CA MET A 567 -13.26 -11.52 -17.35
C MET A 567 -14.37 -11.48 -18.42
N HIS A 568 -14.80 -10.28 -18.84
CA HIS A 568 -15.99 -10.09 -19.66
C HIS A 568 -15.73 -9.40 -21.00
N GLY A 569 -14.51 -8.94 -21.24
CA GLY A 569 -14.10 -8.25 -22.47
C GLY A 569 -13.48 -9.18 -23.50
N THR A 570 -12.54 -8.64 -24.25
CA THR A 570 -11.84 -9.31 -25.34
C THR A 570 -10.40 -9.68 -24.98
N THR A 571 -9.76 -10.49 -25.82
CA THR A 571 -8.30 -10.74 -25.73
C THR A 571 -7.49 -9.42 -25.73
N ALA A 572 -7.94 -8.41 -26.50
CA ALA A 572 -7.27 -7.12 -26.53
C ALA A 572 -7.37 -6.38 -25.18
N ASP A 573 -8.43 -6.55 -24.42
CA ASP A 573 -8.56 -5.96 -23.08
C ASP A 573 -7.60 -6.62 -22.09
N ARG A 574 -7.49 -7.94 -22.15
CA ARG A 574 -6.48 -8.70 -21.40
C ARG A 574 -5.06 -8.23 -21.73
N ASP A 575 -4.75 -8.12 -23.02
CA ASP A 575 -3.41 -7.76 -23.48
C ASP A 575 -3.05 -6.32 -23.10
N ARG A 576 -4.02 -5.39 -23.07
CA ARG A 576 -3.85 -4.03 -22.51
C ARG A 576 -3.52 -4.08 -21.02
N TYR A 577 -4.24 -4.85 -20.22
CA TYR A 577 -3.92 -5.02 -18.81
C TYR A 577 -2.51 -5.57 -18.62
N LEU A 578 -2.14 -6.63 -19.33
CA LEU A 578 -0.80 -7.21 -19.25
C LEU A 578 0.29 -6.24 -19.74
N SER A 579 -0.03 -5.32 -20.67
CA SER A 579 0.91 -4.27 -21.09
C SER A 579 1.19 -3.27 -19.99
N VAL A 580 0.20 -2.93 -19.15
CA VAL A 580 0.39 -2.10 -17.95
C VAL A 580 1.36 -2.77 -16.98
N LEU A 581 1.19 -4.07 -16.72
CA LEU A 581 2.09 -4.81 -15.82
C LEU A 581 3.52 -4.89 -16.35
N ARG A 582 3.68 -5.10 -17.67
CA ARG A 582 5.00 -5.15 -18.34
C ARG A 582 5.69 -3.79 -18.41
N ALA A 583 4.94 -2.71 -18.33
CA ALA A 583 5.49 -1.37 -18.41
C ALA A 583 6.33 -0.98 -17.18
N GLY A 584 6.12 -1.64 -16.04
CA GLY A 584 6.86 -1.35 -14.82
C GLY A 584 6.74 0.14 -14.43
N GLY A 585 7.87 0.83 -14.32
CA GLY A 585 7.98 2.28 -14.07
C GLY A 585 8.49 3.07 -15.26
N SER A 586 8.16 2.66 -16.48
CA SER A 586 8.61 3.34 -17.71
C SER A 586 7.94 4.69 -17.95
N ASP A 587 6.85 4.97 -17.23
CA ASP A 587 6.14 6.25 -17.20
C ASP A 587 5.49 6.46 -15.82
N TYR A 588 4.84 7.60 -15.61
CA TYR A 588 4.05 7.88 -14.41
C TYR A 588 2.86 6.91 -14.31
N GLY A 589 2.52 6.49 -13.10
CA GLY A 589 1.44 5.53 -12.87
C GLY A 589 0.10 5.91 -13.51
N TYR A 590 -0.25 7.20 -13.49
CA TYR A 590 -1.45 7.70 -14.17
C TYR A 590 -1.42 7.46 -15.68
N ASN A 591 -0.30 7.75 -16.33
CA ASN A 591 -0.14 7.53 -17.77
C ASN A 591 -0.18 6.04 -18.12
N LEU A 592 0.42 5.19 -17.28
CA LEU A 592 0.38 3.74 -17.45
C LEU A 592 -1.05 3.19 -17.39
N LEU A 593 -1.87 3.67 -16.44
CA LEU A 593 -3.29 3.28 -16.41
C LEU A 593 -4.05 3.79 -17.64
N LYS A 594 -3.78 5.01 -18.11
CA LYS A 594 -4.37 5.54 -19.37
C LYS A 594 -3.97 4.72 -20.59
N MET A 595 -2.73 4.25 -20.68
CA MET A 595 -2.28 3.34 -21.71
C MET A 595 -3.09 2.03 -21.70
N GLY A 596 -3.45 1.55 -20.51
CA GLY A 596 -4.35 0.41 -20.31
C GLY A 596 -5.83 0.71 -20.61
N GLY A 597 -6.18 1.95 -20.94
CA GLY A 597 -7.57 2.40 -21.22
C GLY A 597 -8.31 2.92 -20.00
N LEU A 598 -7.62 3.20 -18.88
CA LEU A 598 -8.23 3.65 -17.64
C LEU A 598 -7.80 5.09 -17.30
N ASP A 599 -8.71 6.06 -17.42
CA ASP A 599 -8.48 7.45 -17.03
C ASP A 599 -9.07 7.74 -15.64
N MET A 600 -8.21 7.68 -14.62
CA MET A 600 -8.59 7.91 -13.21
C MET A 600 -8.97 9.36 -12.89
N ALA A 601 -8.79 10.32 -13.79
CA ALA A 601 -9.26 11.69 -13.59
C ALA A 601 -10.74 11.88 -13.94
N THR A 602 -11.37 10.86 -14.56
CA THR A 602 -12.79 10.88 -14.98
C THR A 602 -13.68 10.20 -13.95
N ALA A 603 -15.00 10.33 -14.13
CA ALA A 603 -16.00 9.69 -13.28
C ALA A 603 -16.15 8.19 -13.53
N GLU A 604 -15.86 7.72 -14.75
CA GLU A 604 -16.18 6.36 -15.22
C GLU A 604 -15.60 5.25 -14.32
N PRO A 605 -14.31 5.25 -13.95
CA PRO A 605 -13.74 4.17 -13.12
C PRO A 605 -14.45 4.00 -11.77
N TYR A 606 -14.77 5.12 -11.15
CA TYR A 606 -15.42 5.13 -9.83
C TYR A 606 -16.88 4.71 -9.88
N ARG A 607 -17.60 5.07 -10.95
CA ARG A 607 -18.96 4.55 -11.19
C ARG A 607 -18.96 3.06 -11.43
N LEU A 608 -17.98 2.55 -12.19
CA LEU A 608 -17.86 1.13 -12.47
C LEU A 608 -17.68 0.29 -11.19
N ILE A 609 -16.87 0.73 -10.24
CA ILE A 609 -16.70 -0.02 -8.98
C ILE A 609 -17.96 0.05 -8.12
N VAL A 610 -18.67 1.18 -8.08
CA VAL A 610 -19.97 1.32 -7.41
C VAL A 610 -21.03 0.40 -8.05
N ASP A 611 -21.07 0.32 -9.38
CA ASP A 611 -21.94 -0.59 -10.11
C ASP A 611 -21.59 -2.06 -9.85
N SER A 612 -20.30 -2.38 -9.77
CA SER A 612 -19.84 -3.72 -9.39
C SER A 612 -20.31 -4.10 -7.98
N PHE A 613 -20.20 -3.18 -7.04
CA PHE A 613 -20.72 -3.36 -5.68
C PHE A 613 -22.24 -3.55 -5.66
N SER A 614 -22.99 -2.75 -6.45
CA SER A 614 -24.45 -2.90 -6.58
C SER A 614 -24.85 -4.28 -7.10
N LYS A 615 -24.14 -4.81 -8.12
CA LYS A 615 -24.39 -6.16 -8.66
C LYS A 615 -24.12 -7.28 -7.64
N VAL A 616 -23.11 -7.11 -6.81
CA VAL A 616 -22.83 -8.07 -5.71
C VAL A 616 -23.93 -8.02 -4.65
N LEU A 617 -24.46 -6.82 -4.34
CA LEU A 617 -25.62 -6.65 -3.47
C LEU A 617 -26.88 -7.31 -4.04
N ASP A 618 -27.16 -7.12 -5.34
CA ASP A 618 -28.31 -7.76 -6.02
C ASP A 618 -28.27 -9.29 -5.84
N GLN A 619 -27.09 -9.89 -6.04
CA GLN A 619 -26.90 -11.33 -5.85
C GLN A 619 -27.12 -11.76 -4.38
N ALA A 620 -26.61 -10.99 -3.43
CA ALA A 620 -26.75 -11.31 -2.01
C ALA A 620 -28.21 -11.15 -1.54
N GLU A 621 -28.89 -10.07 -1.96
CA GLU A 621 -30.30 -9.83 -1.63
C GLU A 621 -31.24 -10.89 -2.20
N ALA A 622 -30.94 -11.43 -3.38
CA ALA A 622 -31.70 -12.54 -3.97
C ALA A 622 -31.59 -13.86 -3.18
N LEU A 623 -30.60 -13.95 -2.31
CA LEU A 623 -30.35 -15.11 -1.45
C LEU A 623 -30.83 -14.91 0.00
N VAL A 624 -31.20 -13.70 0.44
CA VAL A 624 -31.63 -13.39 1.81
C VAL A 624 -33.13 -13.22 1.88
#